data_ab0cb56fe6173f7b986c0b7c4c5a9e72
#
_entry.id   ab0cb56fe6173f7b986c0b7c4c5a9e72
#
_cell.length_a   1.000
_cell.length_b   1.000
_cell.length_c   1.000
_cell.angle_alpha   90.00
_cell.angle_beta   90.00
_cell.angle_gamma   90.00
#
_symmetry.space_group_name_H-M   'P 1'
#
loop_
_entity.id
_entity.type
_entity.pdbx_description
1 polymer ?
#
loop_
_entity_poly.entity_id
_entity_poly.type
_entity_poly.pdbx_seq_one_letter_code
_entity_poly.pdbx_strand_id
1 'polypeptide(L)'
;MLQIPEIPLRHLQDDLFTQISAKSPTLTSPDFSSLLKSLFNLQRLGIKLGLEHTFRLLDCIGNPQNDLTMIHVAGTNGKGSTCAMIASILQASGKNIGLYTSPHLIRFNERIRINGYPIPDKKIINFMKKVGPVVQKIESTFFETTTAMAFDYFKEQKVDVAVIETGLGGRLDSTNVIKPKVTVISHISMDHMDILGKDIENIANEKAGIIKNNVPLIIAEQTLKVKNILLKKAKEKKAFVTELGAISNILPTTFGTSFQYKDDQYFTSLIGKHQASNAALAIECISQFEPKLQNQRIHYGLRKVR
;
A
#
# COMPACT_ATOMS: atom_id res chain seq x y z
N MET A 1 -17.42 -18.38 -37.80
CA MET A 1 -16.92 -16.99 -38.00
C MET A 1 -17.97 -16.05 -37.46
N LEU A 2 -17.80 -15.56 -36.25
CA LEU A 2 -18.69 -14.55 -35.67
C LEU A 2 -18.02 -13.19 -35.85
N GLN A 3 -18.65 -12.31 -36.60
CA GLN A 3 -18.21 -10.94 -36.81
C GLN A 3 -18.42 -10.14 -35.55
N ILE A 4 -17.31 -9.55 -35.03
CA ILE A 4 -17.30 -8.60 -33.93
C ILE A 4 -17.54 -7.22 -34.56
N PRO A 5 -18.54 -6.43 -34.13
CA PRO A 5 -18.72 -5.07 -34.63
C PRO A 5 -17.59 -4.15 -34.19
N GLU A 6 -16.99 -3.46 -35.13
CA GLU A 6 -16.02 -2.39 -34.88
C GLU A 6 -16.73 -1.19 -34.23
N ILE A 7 -16.33 -0.82 -33.04
CA ILE A 7 -16.73 0.42 -32.37
C ILE A 7 -15.72 1.50 -32.76
N PRO A 8 -16.14 2.65 -33.33
CA PRO A 8 -15.19 3.69 -33.76
C PRO A 8 -14.52 4.37 -32.58
N LEU A 9 -13.20 4.22 -32.50
CA LEU A 9 -12.30 4.72 -31.46
C LEU A 9 -12.08 6.25 -31.44
N ARG A 10 -12.77 7.03 -32.25
CA ARG A 10 -12.48 8.48 -32.41
C ARG A 10 -13.15 9.41 -31.40
N HIS A 11 -14.16 9.00 -30.67
CA HIS A 11 -14.86 9.90 -29.71
C HIS A 11 -14.49 9.73 -28.25
N LEU A 12 -13.64 8.77 -27.89
CA LEU A 12 -13.23 8.56 -26.49
C LEU A 12 -11.93 9.26 -26.09
N GLN A 13 -11.15 9.78 -27.05
CA GLN A 13 -9.90 10.48 -26.77
C GLN A 13 -10.10 11.97 -26.44
N ASP A 14 -11.06 12.63 -27.05
CA ASP A 14 -11.26 14.08 -26.87
C ASP A 14 -11.93 14.42 -25.54
N ASP A 15 -12.81 13.56 -25.01
CA ASP A 15 -13.45 13.80 -23.71
C ASP A 15 -12.53 13.56 -22.52
N LEU A 16 -11.55 12.68 -22.63
CA LEU A 16 -10.60 12.40 -21.53
C LEU A 16 -9.56 13.52 -21.38
N PHE A 17 -9.09 14.10 -22.49
CA PHE A 17 -8.13 15.22 -22.47
C PHE A 17 -8.78 16.52 -22.02
N THR A 18 -10.04 16.73 -22.34
CA THR A 18 -10.77 17.95 -21.94
C THR A 18 -11.13 17.94 -20.44
N GLN A 19 -11.40 16.77 -19.84
CA GLN A 19 -11.64 16.67 -18.40
C GLN A 19 -10.36 16.73 -17.55
N ILE A 20 -9.20 16.36 -18.09
CA ILE A 20 -7.91 16.48 -17.39
C ILE A 20 -7.41 17.91 -17.41
N SER A 21 -7.73 18.69 -18.46
CA SER A 21 -7.34 20.11 -18.59
C SER A 21 -8.18 21.07 -17.76
N ALA A 22 -9.38 20.68 -17.34
CA ALA A 22 -10.33 21.61 -16.69
C ALA A 22 -10.24 21.68 -15.16
N LYS A 23 -9.35 20.94 -14.49
CA LYS A 23 -9.10 21.05 -13.03
C LYS A 23 -7.65 20.82 -12.68
N SER A 24 -6.75 21.64 -13.18
CA SER A 24 -5.53 21.95 -12.45
C SER A 24 -5.95 22.73 -11.20
N PRO A 25 -5.82 22.18 -9.98
CA PRO A 25 -6.07 22.99 -8.80
C PRO A 25 -4.96 24.03 -8.73
N THR A 26 -5.38 25.24 -9.00
CA THR A 26 -4.72 26.49 -8.69
C THR A 26 -3.97 26.44 -7.36
N LEU A 27 -2.74 26.98 -7.40
CA LEU A 27 -1.98 27.63 -6.32
C LEU A 27 -2.38 27.18 -4.92
N THR A 28 -1.52 26.33 -4.33
CA THR A 28 -1.54 26.03 -2.90
C THR A 28 -1.68 27.32 -2.11
N SER A 29 -2.71 27.43 -1.26
CA SER A 29 -2.84 28.58 -0.37
C SER A 29 -1.52 28.75 0.41
N PRO A 30 -1.10 29.98 0.75
CA PRO A 30 0.08 30.24 1.57
C PRO A 30 0.12 29.38 2.84
N ASP A 31 -1.03 29.10 3.42
CA ASP A 31 -1.24 28.21 4.56
C ASP A 31 -0.82 26.75 4.26
N PHE A 32 -1.15 26.20 3.10
CA PHE A 32 -0.80 24.83 2.75
C PHE A 32 0.70 24.66 2.55
N SER A 33 1.34 25.60 1.83
CA SER A 33 2.78 25.56 1.59
C SER A 33 3.59 25.65 2.90
N SER A 34 3.18 26.49 3.84
CA SER A 34 3.84 26.62 5.15
C SER A 34 3.66 25.39 6.02
N LEU A 35 2.45 24.79 6.03
CA LEU A 35 2.16 23.55 6.73
C LEU A 35 2.92 22.36 6.16
N LEU A 36 3.01 22.23 4.84
CA LEU A 36 3.84 21.21 4.21
C LEU A 36 5.32 21.38 4.56
N LYS A 37 5.84 22.61 4.55
CA LYS A 37 7.21 22.87 5.00
C LYS A 37 7.41 22.43 6.45
N SER A 38 6.47 22.72 7.34
CA SER A 38 6.52 22.26 8.74
C SER A 38 6.50 20.73 8.82
N LEU A 39 5.64 20.07 8.07
CA LEU A 39 5.56 18.62 8.02
C LEU A 39 6.86 18.01 7.47
N PHE A 40 7.43 18.55 6.39
CA PHE A 40 8.71 18.09 5.85
C PHE A 40 9.89 18.37 6.79
N ASN A 41 9.83 19.43 7.58
CA ASN A 41 10.85 19.69 8.59
C ASN A 41 10.94 18.59 9.65
N LEU A 42 9.86 17.84 9.88
CA LEU A 42 9.88 16.66 10.77
C LEU A 42 10.79 15.54 10.24
N GLN A 43 11.14 15.54 8.94
CA GLN A 43 12.14 14.61 8.40
C GLN A 43 13.52 14.79 9.04
N ARG A 44 13.83 16.01 9.50
CA ARG A 44 15.10 16.31 10.20
C ARG A 44 15.21 15.58 11.54
N LEU A 45 14.08 15.14 12.13
CA LEU A 45 14.07 14.32 13.34
C LEU A 45 14.53 12.88 13.06
N GLY A 46 14.77 12.54 11.79
CA GLY A 46 15.25 11.24 11.37
C GLY A 46 14.23 10.13 11.55
N ILE A 47 14.73 8.91 11.70
CA ILE A 47 13.93 7.72 11.99
C ILE A 47 14.07 7.45 13.49
N LYS A 48 12.97 7.56 14.22
CA LYS A 48 12.90 7.16 15.62
C LYS A 48 12.49 5.68 15.68
N LEU A 49 13.26 4.89 16.41
CA LEU A 49 12.93 3.48 16.62
C LEU A 49 11.89 3.38 17.74
N GLY A 50 10.76 2.79 17.45
CA GLY A 50 9.67 2.56 18.41
C GLY A 50 8.31 2.97 17.85
N LEU A 51 7.25 2.50 18.50
CA LEU A 51 5.87 2.79 18.13
C LEU A 51 5.17 3.75 19.10
N GLU A 52 5.88 4.17 20.14
CA GLU A 52 5.31 4.94 21.24
C GLU A 52 4.73 6.28 20.78
N HIS A 53 5.48 7.02 19.97
CA HIS A 53 5.00 8.31 19.44
C HIS A 53 3.78 8.13 18.54
N THR A 54 3.79 7.07 17.71
CA THR A 54 2.64 6.74 16.86
C THR A 54 1.43 6.43 17.72
N PHE A 55 1.55 5.61 18.77
CA PHE A 55 0.44 5.33 19.68
C PHE A 55 -0.08 6.57 20.38
N ARG A 56 0.80 7.42 20.92
CA ARG A 56 0.41 8.68 21.55
C ARG A 56 -0.34 9.60 20.59
N LEU A 57 0.13 9.71 19.35
CA LEU A 57 -0.52 10.53 18.33
C LEU A 57 -1.89 9.98 17.96
N LEU A 58 -2.01 8.66 17.79
CA LEU A 58 -3.26 7.98 17.50
C LEU A 58 -4.27 8.12 18.66
N ASP A 59 -3.82 8.01 19.89
CA ASP A 59 -4.65 8.20 21.08
C ASP A 59 -5.28 9.59 21.11
N CYS A 60 -4.51 10.64 20.79
CA CYS A 60 -5.00 12.01 20.71
C CYS A 60 -6.10 12.24 19.64
N ILE A 61 -6.22 11.35 18.66
CA ILE A 61 -7.23 11.42 17.60
C ILE A 61 -8.31 10.34 17.73
N GLY A 62 -8.34 9.62 18.86
CA GLY A 62 -9.35 8.61 19.17
C GLY A 62 -9.11 7.25 18.51
N ASN A 63 -7.85 6.88 18.31
CA ASN A 63 -7.42 5.55 17.84
C ASN A 63 -8.15 5.06 16.59
N PRO A 64 -8.17 5.84 15.49
CA PRO A 64 -8.94 5.51 14.28
C PRO A 64 -8.58 4.15 13.68
N GLN A 65 -7.34 3.68 13.85
CA GLN A 65 -6.85 2.41 13.35
C GLN A 65 -7.59 1.18 13.92
N ASN A 66 -8.24 1.32 15.06
CA ASN A 66 -8.96 0.21 15.69
C ASN A 66 -10.28 -0.11 14.98
N ASP A 67 -10.85 0.85 14.26
CA ASP A 67 -12.14 0.73 13.56
C ASP A 67 -11.98 0.38 12.07
N LEU A 68 -10.75 0.28 11.58
CA LEU A 68 -10.45 0.03 10.17
C LEU A 68 -10.20 -1.46 9.90
N THR A 69 -10.78 -1.96 8.83
CA THR A 69 -10.38 -3.24 8.24
C THR A 69 -9.17 -3.01 7.34
N MET A 70 -8.05 -3.69 7.60
CA MET A 70 -6.79 -3.38 6.93
C MET A 70 -6.07 -4.61 6.38
N ILE A 71 -5.31 -4.40 5.30
CA ILE A 71 -4.32 -5.29 4.73
C ILE A 71 -2.96 -4.63 4.90
N HIS A 72 -1.94 -5.35 5.39
CA HIS A 72 -0.62 -4.81 5.67
C HIS A 72 0.43 -5.43 4.75
N VAL A 73 1.21 -4.59 4.08
CA VAL A 73 2.18 -5.03 3.07
C VAL A 73 3.58 -4.54 3.43
N ALA A 74 4.54 -5.48 3.59
CA ALA A 74 5.96 -5.18 3.74
C ALA A 74 6.79 -5.85 2.63
N GLY A 75 8.07 -5.52 2.58
CA GLY A 75 9.04 -6.08 1.63
C GLY A 75 10.11 -5.07 1.28
N THR A 76 11.04 -5.43 0.40
CA THR A 76 12.01 -4.48 -0.19
C THR A 76 11.45 -3.93 -1.49
N ASN A 77 11.19 -4.78 -2.45
CA ASN A 77 10.71 -4.42 -3.78
C ASN A 77 9.26 -4.86 -3.98
N GLY A 78 8.48 -4.07 -4.73
CA GLY A 78 7.12 -4.43 -5.14
C GLY A 78 6.02 -4.11 -4.13
N LYS A 79 6.32 -3.54 -2.95
CA LYS A 79 5.30 -3.15 -1.95
C LYS A 79 4.19 -2.28 -2.55
N GLY A 80 4.57 -1.10 -3.06
CA GLY A 80 3.63 -0.13 -3.61
C GLY A 80 2.80 -0.68 -4.78
N SER A 81 3.44 -1.43 -5.71
CA SER A 81 2.74 -2.09 -6.82
C SER A 81 1.74 -3.13 -6.33
N THR A 82 2.13 -3.97 -5.35
CA THR A 82 1.22 -4.95 -4.74
C THR A 82 0.06 -4.26 -4.04
N CYS A 83 0.32 -3.21 -3.25
CA CYS A 83 -0.72 -2.40 -2.61
C CYS A 83 -1.70 -1.79 -3.62
N ALA A 84 -1.18 -1.22 -4.72
CA ALA A 84 -2.01 -0.63 -5.77
C ALA A 84 -2.88 -1.68 -6.46
N MET A 85 -2.34 -2.87 -6.75
CA MET A 85 -3.09 -3.99 -7.35
C MET A 85 -4.18 -4.50 -6.40
N ILE A 86 -3.88 -4.72 -5.12
CA ILE A 86 -4.87 -5.12 -4.11
C ILE A 86 -5.98 -4.07 -4.04
N ALA A 87 -5.63 -2.80 -3.91
CA ALA A 87 -6.60 -1.71 -3.85
C ALA A 87 -7.49 -1.64 -5.11
N SER A 88 -6.89 -1.79 -6.29
CA SER A 88 -7.62 -1.77 -7.56
C SER A 88 -8.59 -2.96 -7.71
N ILE A 89 -8.20 -4.15 -7.27
CA ILE A 89 -9.08 -5.33 -7.29
C ILE A 89 -10.26 -5.14 -6.33
N LEU A 90 -10.00 -4.68 -5.11
CA LEU A 90 -11.06 -4.43 -4.13
C LEU A 90 -12.00 -3.29 -4.57
N GLN A 91 -11.46 -2.24 -5.19
CA GLN A 91 -12.29 -1.19 -5.78
C GLN A 91 -13.17 -1.73 -6.92
N ALA A 92 -12.66 -2.64 -7.74
CA ALA A 92 -13.43 -3.32 -8.80
C ALA A 92 -14.59 -4.17 -8.23
N SER A 93 -14.54 -4.56 -6.96
CA SER A 93 -15.64 -5.23 -6.25
C SER A 93 -16.72 -4.26 -5.74
N GLY A 94 -16.53 -2.96 -5.91
CA GLY A 94 -17.48 -1.92 -5.48
C GLY A 94 -17.23 -1.36 -4.08
N LYS A 95 -16.10 -1.72 -3.44
CA LYS A 95 -15.73 -1.24 -2.10
C LYS A 95 -15.10 0.15 -2.14
N ASN A 96 -15.27 0.89 -1.06
CA ASN A 96 -14.58 2.15 -0.79
C ASN A 96 -13.20 1.85 -0.18
N ILE A 97 -12.12 2.10 -0.93
CA ILE A 97 -10.77 1.64 -0.60
C ILE A 97 -9.85 2.78 -0.24
N GLY A 98 -9.28 2.71 0.98
CA GLY A 98 -8.13 3.51 1.38
C GLY A 98 -6.83 2.86 0.91
N LEU A 99 -5.88 3.66 0.44
CA LEU A 99 -4.54 3.22 0.05
C LEU A 99 -3.50 4.16 0.66
N TYR A 100 -2.60 3.62 1.48
CA TYR A 100 -1.45 4.33 2.03
C TYR A 100 -0.17 3.75 1.48
N THR A 101 0.61 4.57 0.77
CA THR A 101 1.87 4.18 0.10
C THR A 101 2.97 5.20 0.32
N SER A 102 4.24 4.78 0.20
CA SER A 102 5.41 5.65 0.30
C SER A 102 6.60 5.13 -0.52
N PRO A 103 7.47 6.02 -1.03
CA PRO A 103 7.31 7.49 -1.05
C PRO A 103 6.30 7.95 -2.11
N HIS A 104 6.00 9.25 -2.17
CA HIS A 104 5.28 9.88 -3.28
C HIS A 104 6.25 10.19 -4.43
N LEU A 105 5.72 10.34 -5.64
CA LEU A 105 6.51 10.69 -6.83
C LEU A 105 6.58 12.20 -7.05
N ILE A 106 5.45 12.89 -6.99
CA ILE A 106 5.33 14.32 -7.30
C ILE A 106 4.75 15.10 -6.11
N ARG A 107 3.62 14.66 -5.56
CA ARG A 107 2.90 15.39 -4.52
C ARG A 107 2.72 14.54 -3.27
N PHE A 108 2.86 15.15 -2.10
CA PHE A 108 2.63 14.52 -0.80
C PHE A 108 1.28 13.77 -0.73
N ASN A 109 0.24 14.36 -1.30
CA ASN A 109 -1.13 13.84 -1.31
C ASN A 109 -1.25 12.41 -1.88
N GLU A 110 -0.33 12.03 -2.76
CA GLU A 110 -0.29 10.68 -3.37
C GLU A 110 -0.12 9.56 -2.35
N ARG A 111 0.43 9.88 -1.17
CA ARG A 111 0.65 8.91 -0.10
C ARG A 111 -0.65 8.35 0.48
N ILE A 112 -1.72 9.14 0.44
CA ILE A 112 -3.01 8.82 1.04
C ILE A 112 -4.09 8.98 -0.03
N ARG A 113 -4.66 7.88 -0.48
CA ARG A 113 -5.67 7.89 -1.54
C ARG A 113 -6.94 7.17 -1.10
N ILE A 114 -8.07 7.62 -1.62
CA ILE A 114 -9.34 6.88 -1.53
C ILE A 114 -9.87 6.70 -2.93
N ASN A 115 -10.09 5.44 -3.33
CA ASN A 115 -10.53 5.04 -4.67
C ASN A 115 -9.65 5.67 -5.79
N GLY A 116 -8.34 5.75 -5.55
CA GLY A 116 -7.36 6.32 -6.47
C GLY A 116 -7.22 7.84 -6.39
N TYR A 117 -8.12 8.55 -5.70
CA TYR A 117 -8.06 10.01 -5.55
C TYR A 117 -7.19 10.39 -4.34
N PRO A 118 -6.17 11.25 -4.53
CA PRO A 118 -5.31 11.73 -3.44
C PRO A 118 -6.09 12.52 -2.40
N ILE A 119 -5.61 12.50 -1.14
CA ILE A 119 -6.18 13.31 -0.05
C ILE A 119 -6.19 14.79 -0.43
N PRO A 120 -7.32 15.52 -0.23
CA PRO A 120 -7.38 16.95 -0.51
C PRO A 120 -6.49 17.76 0.44
N ASP A 121 -5.89 18.86 -0.05
CA ASP A 121 -5.05 19.78 0.74
C ASP A 121 -5.76 20.25 2.02
N LYS A 122 -7.06 20.56 1.93
CA LYS A 122 -7.88 20.99 3.06
C LYS A 122 -7.90 19.95 4.20
N LYS A 123 -7.89 18.65 3.87
CA LYS A 123 -7.88 17.58 4.88
C LYS A 123 -6.53 17.51 5.59
N ILE A 124 -5.43 17.68 4.87
CA ILE A 124 -4.08 17.77 5.41
C ILE A 124 -3.97 18.98 6.37
N ILE A 125 -4.45 20.14 5.93
CA ILE A 125 -4.48 21.36 6.74
C ILE A 125 -5.27 21.15 8.04
N ASN A 126 -6.48 20.60 7.93
CA ASN A 126 -7.34 20.38 9.09
C ASN A 126 -6.72 19.39 10.08
N PHE A 127 -6.12 18.31 9.58
CA PHE A 127 -5.41 17.35 10.43
C PHE A 127 -4.24 18.01 11.15
N MET A 128 -3.37 18.72 10.44
CA MET A 128 -2.21 19.39 11.04
C MET A 128 -2.60 20.49 12.04
N LYS A 129 -3.70 21.23 11.80
CA LYS A 129 -4.24 22.17 12.78
C LYS A 129 -4.70 21.46 14.05
N LYS A 130 -5.33 20.29 13.92
CA LYS A 130 -5.82 19.49 15.06
C LYS A 130 -4.67 18.91 15.89
N VAL A 131 -3.64 18.36 15.24
CA VAL A 131 -2.58 17.59 15.94
C VAL A 131 -1.26 18.31 16.09
N GLY A 132 -1.05 19.44 15.42
CA GLY A 132 0.23 20.17 15.40
C GLY A 132 0.85 20.41 16.77
N PRO A 133 0.10 20.89 17.79
CA PRO A 133 0.64 21.05 19.16
C PRO A 133 1.14 19.74 19.77
N VAL A 134 0.44 18.62 19.50
CA VAL A 134 0.84 17.30 20.00
C VAL A 134 2.08 16.80 19.27
N VAL A 135 2.10 16.93 17.93
CA VAL A 135 3.26 16.57 17.08
C VAL A 135 4.55 17.25 17.59
N GLN A 136 4.47 18.55 17.90
CA GLN A 136 5.59 19.30 18.45
C GLN A 136 5.98 18.81 19.85
N LYS A 137 5.01 18.62 20.74
CA LYS A 137 5.24 18.21 22.13
C LYS A 137 5.91 16.84 22.25
N ILE A 138 5.53 15.86 21.41
CA ILE A 138 6.09 14.50 21.42
C ILE A 138 7.22 14.33 20.42
N GLU A 139 7.55 15.38 19.66
CA GLU A 139 8.55 15.36 18.59
C GLU A 139 8.28 14.23 17.59
N SER A 140 7.02 14.07 17.16
CA SER A 140 6.63 13.04 16.20
C SER A 140 7.35 13.25 14.87
N THR A 141 7.81 12.16 14.29
CA THR A 141 8.48 12.19 12.98
C THR A 141 7.49 12.42 11.84
N PHE A 142 8.01 12.74 10.65
CA PHE A 142 7.22 12.87 9.43
C PHE A 142 6.37 11.63 9.17
N PHE A 143 6.98 10.43 9.27
CA PHE A 143 6.29 9.20 8.93
C PHE A 143 5.22 8.81 9.96
N GLU A 144 5.49 8.99 11.24
CA GLU A 144 4.50 8.81 12.32
C GLU A 144 3.29 9.72 12.12
N THR A 145 3.54 10.99 11.83
CA THR A 145 2.48 11.99 11.61
C THR A 145 1.64 11.67 10.37
N THR A 146 2.29 11.27 9.26
CA THR A 146 1.57 10.92 8.01
C THR A 146 0.80 9.62 8.12
N THR A 147 1.28 8.65 8.90
CA THR A 147 0.57 7.41 9.20
C THR A 147 -0.72 7.68 9.99
N ALA A 148 -0.63 8.50 11.04
CA ALA A 148 -1.79 8.88 11.82
C ALA A 148 -2.82 9.67 10.96
N MET A 149 -2.34 10.55 10.08
CA MET A 149 -3.18 11.29 9.12
C MET A 149 -3.94 10.34 8.19
N ALA A 150 -3.28 9.30 7.69
CA ALA A 150 -3.92 8.31 6.82
C ALA A 150 -5.07 7.59 7.54
N PHE A 151 -4.85 7.14 8.76
CA PHE A 151 -5.88 6.44 9.53
C PHE A 151 -7.05 7.34 9.91
N ASP A 152 -6.79 8.60 10.34
CA ASP A 152 -7.84 9.59 10.64
C ASP A 152 -8.70 9.86 9.41
N TYR A 153 -8.07 10.05 8.24
CA TYR A 153 -8.76 10.30 6.99
C TYR A 153 -9.57 9.08 6.50
N PHE A 154 -9.03 7.88 6.59
CA PHE A 154 -9.73 6.65 6.19
C PHE A 154 -10.97 6.39 7.07
N LYS A 155 -10.85 6.61 8.39
CA LYS A 155 -11.99 6.51 9.30
C LYS A 155 -13.06 7.57 9.00
N GLU A 156 -12.65 8.83 8.80
CA GLU A 156 -13.57 9.93 8.45
C GLU A 156 -14.36 9.62 7.17
N GLN A 157 -13.68 9.07 6.17
CA GLN A 157 -14.27 8.74 4.87
C GLN A 157 -14.95 7.37 4.81
N LYS A 158 -15.00 6.66 5.94
CA LYS A 158 -15.67 5.36 6.10
C LYS A 158 -15.24 4.36 5.02
N VAL A 159 -13.93 4.18 4.83
CA VAL A 159 -13.43 3.19 3.89
C VAL A 159 -13.80 1.77 4.36
N ASP A 160 -14.19 0.91 3.43
CA ASP A 160 -14.50 -0.49 3.73
C ASP A 160 -13.22 -1.28 4.05
N VAL A 161 -12.13 -0.98 3.33
CA VAL A 161 -10.82 -1.60 3.50
C VAL A 161 -9.73 -0.57 3.27
N ALA A 162 -8.68 -0.59 4.11
CA ALA A 162 -7.47 0.17 3.89
C ALA A 162 -6.28 -0.76 3.59
N VAL A 163 -5.58 -0.52 2.49
CA VAL A 163 -4.34 -1.20 2.12
C VAL A 163 -3.17 -0.34 2.54
N ILE A 164 -2.32 -0.88 3.41
CA ILE A 164 -1.27 -0.15 4.12
C ILE A 164 0.10 -0.69 3.74
N GLU A 165 0.92 0.15 3.12
CA GLU A 165 2.34 -0.13 2.86
C GLU A 165 3.19 0.29 4.04
N THR A 166 4.15 -0.57 4.48
CA THR A 166 5.19 -0.18 5.43
C THR A 166 6.15 0.82 4.79
N GLY A 167 6.58 1.83 5.55
CA GLY A 167 7.60 2.77 5.08
C GLY A 167 8.99 2.15 5.08
N LEU A 168 9.44 1.67 6.24
CA LEU A 168 10.76 1.10 6.43
C LEU A 168 10.75 -0.09 7.39
N GLY A 169 11.41 -1.18 6.99
CA GLY A 169 11.49 -2.37 7.83
C GLY A 169 10.12 -3.04 7.99
N GLY A 170 9.58 -3.02 9.18
CA GLY A 170 8.28 -3.59 9.53
C GLY A 170 8.00 -3.57 11.03
N ARG A 171 8.83 -4.19 11.84
CA ARG A 171 8.64 -4.36 13.29
C ARG A 171 8.39 -3.05 14.05
N LEU A 172 9.18 -2.03 13.75
CA LEU A 172 9.12 -0.70 14.35
C LEU A 172 8.61 0.37 13.38
N ASP A 173 8.04 -0.05 12.24
CA ASP A 173 7.40 0.87 11.32
C ASP A 173 6.11 1.45 11.93
N SER A 174 5.87 2.75 11.75
CA SER A 174 4.69 3.43 12.32
C SER A 174 3.37 2.79 11.91
N THR A 175 3.33 2.10 10.77
CA THR A 175 2.13 1.36 10.33
C THR A 175 1.89 0.10 11.14
N ASN A 176 2.88 -0.43 11.89
CA ASN A 176 2.78 -1.70 12.60
C ASN A 176 1.93 -1.66 13.88
N VAL A 177 1.27 -0.55 14.15
CA VAL A 177 0.27 -0.36 15.22
C VAL A 177 -1.08 -1.03 14.90
N ILE A 178 -1.25 -1.57 13.71
CA ILE A 178 -2.52 -2.13 13.21
C ILE A 178 -2.67 -3.63 13.48
N LYS A 179 -3.92 -4.10 13.40
CA LYS A 179 -4.32 -5.51 13.41
C LYS A 179 -4.92 -5.87 12.05
N PRO A 180 -4.11 -6.21 11.04
CA PRO A 180 -4.60 -6.46 9.70
C PRO A 180 -5.38 -7.78 9.62
N LYS A 181 -6.25 -7.90 8.60
CA LYS A 181 -6.93 -9.17 8.26
C LYS A 181 -6.03 -10.10 7.46
N VAL A 182 -5.10 -9.55 6.69
CA VAL A 182 -4.12 -10.28 5.89
C VAL A 182 -2.80 -9.51 5.92
N THR A 183 -1.70 -10.25 6.02
CA THR A 183 -0.33 -9.72 5.93
C THR A 183 0.32 -10.23 4.64
N VAL A 184 0.99 -9.35 3.91
CA VAL A 184 1.71 -9.67 2.67
C VAL A 184 3.17 -9.26 2.81
N ILE A 185 4.08 -10.15 2.46
CA ILE A 185 5.51 -9.83 2.38
C ILE A 185 5.98 -10.06 0.93
N SER A 186 6.26 -8.98 0.23
CA SER A 186 6.84 -9.00 -1.11
C SER A 186 8.33 -9.40 -1.07
N HIS A 187 9.01 -9.40 -2.20
CA HIS A 187 10.41 -9.82 -2.26
C HIS A 187 11.30 -9.01 -1.32
N ILE A 188 12.15 -9.72 -0.53
CA ILE A 188 13.13 -9.14 0.38
C ILE A 188 14.52 -9.24 -0.24
N SER A 189 15.22 -8.12 -0.30
CA SER A 189 16.63 -8.01 -0.71
C SER A 189 17.36 -7.02 0.20
N MET A 190 18.66 -6.89 -0.02
CA MET A 190 19.47 -5.89 0.71
C MET A 190 18.95 -4.48 0.41
N ASP A 191 18.64 -3.73 1.45
CA ASP A 191 18.08 -2.38 1.37
C ASP A 191 18.25 -1.66 2.72
N HIS A 192 18.45 -0.33 2.68
CA HIS A 192 18.57 0.49 3.89
C HIS A 192 19.53 -0.08 4.95
N MET A 193 20.69 -0.57 4.51
CA MET A 193 21.66 -1.30 5.34
C MET A 193 22.14 -0.50 6.57
N ASP A 194 22.18 0.82 6.46
CA ASP A 194 22.58 1.72 7.55
C ASP A 194 21.59 1.72 8.72
N ILE A 195 20.33 1.31 8.47
CA ILE A 195 19.26 1.36 9.47
C ILE A 195 18.81 -0.06 9.87
N LEU A 196 18.61 -0.93 8.87
CA LEU A 196 18.04 -2.27 9.08
C LEU A 196 19.10 -3.35 9.36
N GLY A 197 20.39 -3.00 9.25
CA GLY A 197 21.50 -3.92 9.43
C GLY A 197 22.14 -4.37 8.13
N LYS A 198 23.38 -4.85 8.26
CA LYS A 198 24.27 -5.16 7.11
C LYS A 198 24.05 -6.56 6.54
N ASP A 199 23.12 -7.32 7.06
CA ASP A 199 22.83 -8.68 6.56
C ASP A 199 21.33 -8.86 6.28
N ILE A 200 21.05 -9.79 5.38
CA ILE A 200 19.69 -10.08 4.91
C ILE A 200 18.80 -10.64 6.03
N GLU A 201 19.38 -11.23 7.06
CA GLU A 201 18.65 -11.82 8.18
C GLU A 201 18.04 -10.73 9.05
N ASN A 202 18.79 -9.68 9.34
CA ASN A 202 18.30 -8.53 10.09
C ASN A 202 17.14 -7.86 9.35
N ILE A 203 17.31 -7.63 8.04
CA ILE A 203 16.26 -7.05 7.20
C ILE A 203 15.02 -7.94 7.18
N ALA A 204 15.19 -9.27 7.05
CA ALA A 204 14.08 -10.22 7.07
C ALA A 204 13.36 -10.24 8.42
N ASN A 205 14.09 -10.20 9.54
CA ASN A 205 13.52 -10.14 10.88
C ASN A 205 12.71 -8.86 11.12
N GLU A 206 13.23 -7.71 10.67
CA GLU A 206 12.48 -6.44 10.76
C GLU A 206 11.17 -6.52 9.96
N LYS A 207 11.21 -7.04 8.73
CA LYS A 207 9.99 -7.18 7.90
C LYS A 207 9.03 -8.23 8.45
N ALA A 208 9.55 -9.33 9.00
CA ALA A 208 8.74 -10.34 9.69
C ALA A 208 7.97 -9.80 10.92
N GLY A 209 8.37 -8.63 11.43
CA GLY A 209 7.70 -7.97 12.55
C GLY A 209 6.25 -7.56 12.28
N ILE A 210 5.80 -7.51 11.02
CA ILE A 210 4.39 -7.24 10.70
C ILE A 210 3.49 -8.48 10.79
N ILE A 211 4.07 -9.67 10.95
CA ILE A 211 3.31 -10.93 11.07
C ILE A 211 2.58 -10.93 12.42
N LYS A 212 1.26 -11.07 12.41
CA LYS A 212 0.41 -10.99 13.59
C LYS A 212 -0.18 -12.36 13.96
N ASN A 213 -0.59 -12.48 15.23
CA ASN A 213 -1.17 -13.73 15.74
C ASN A 213 -2.44 -14.12 14.98
N ASN A 214 -2.48 -15.35 14.45
CA ASN A 214 -3.61 -15.94 13.72
C ASN A 214 -4.04 -15.13 12.47
N VAL A 215 -3.15 -14.32 11.90
CA VAL A 215 -3.43 -13.56 10.68
C VAL A 215 -2.78 -14.28 9.50
N PRO A 216 -3.48 -14.53 8.38
CA PRO A 216 -2.91 -15.11 7.18
C PRO A 216 -1.71 -14.29 6.67
N LEU A 217 -0.67 -14.99 6.24
CA LEU A 217 0.56 -14.44 5.69
C LEU A 217 0.76 -14.94 4.25
N ILE A 218 0.89 -14.02 3.32
CA ILE A 218 1.28 -14.33 1.94
C ILE A 218 2.71 -13.86 1.74
N ILE A 219 3.57 -14.71 1.19
CA ILE A 219 4.97 -14.39 0.91
C ILE A 219 5.31 -14.61 -0.56
N ALA A 220 6.03 -13.64 -1.14
CA ALA A 220 6.66 -13.81 -2.45
C ALA A 220 7.74 -14.90 -2.40
N GLU A 221 8.24 -15.29 -3.57
CA GLU A 221 9.44 -16.10 -3.66
C GLU A 221 10.59 -15.40 -2.92
N GLN A 222 11.30 -16.16 -2.08
CA GLN A 222 12.40 -15.68 -1.24
C GLN A 222 13.59 -16.62 -1.35
N THR A 223 14.78 -16.13 -1.02
CA THR A 223 15.92 -17.01 -0.76
C THR A 223 15.61 -17.94 0.41
N LEU A 224 16.19 -19.13 0.43
CA LEU A 224 15.95 -20.12 1.50
C LEU A 224 16.17 -19.54 2.90
N LYS A 225 17.20 -18.69 3.05
CA LYS A 225 17.55 -18.05 4.31
C LYS A 225 16.45 -17.12 4.80
N VAL A 226 15.96 -16.25 3.94
CA VAL A 226 14.85 -15.32 4.23
C VAL A 226 13.56 -16.09 4.51
N LYS A 227 13.23 -17.06 3.65
CA LYS A 227 12.06 -17.91 3.80
C LYS A 227 12.00 -18.56 5.17
N ASN A 228 13.09 -19.18 5.62
CA ASN A 228 13.15 -19.86 6.93
C ASN A 228 12.86 -18.90 8.09
N ILE A 229 13.34 -17.65 8.01
CA ILE A 229 13.05 -16.62 9.03
C ILE A 229 11.56 -16.30 9.04
N LEU A 230 10.95 -16.07 7.87
CA LEU A 230 9.53 -15.76 7.77
C LEU A 230 8.66 -16.92 8.27
N LEU A 231 8.98 -18.16 7.90
CA LEU A 231 8.25 -19.37 8.34
C LEU A 231 8.39 -19.58 9.84
N LYS A 232 9.58 -19.38 10.41
CA LYS A 232 9.79 -19.44 11.87
C LYS A 232 8.88 -18.43 12.57
N LYS A 233 8.87 -17.18 12.09
CA LYS A 233 8.03 -16.12 12.68
C LYS A 233 6.55 -16.40 12.52
N ALA A 234 6.12 -16.92 11.38
CA ALA A 234 4.74 -17.32 11.13
C ALA A 234 4.31 -18.44 12.11
N LYS A 235 5.17 -19.44 12.34
CA LYS A 235 4.91 -20.51 13.32
C LYS A 235 4.75 -19.96 14.74
N GLU A 236 5.63 -19.04 15.18
CA GLU A 236 5.52 -18.35 16.47
C GLU A 236 4.19 -17.60 16.61
N LYS A 237 3.70 -17.03 15.52
CA LYS A 237 2.45 -16.25 15.47
C LYS A 237 1.22 -17.07 15.09
N LYS A 238 1.36 -18.39 14.90
CA LYS A 238 0.27 -19.27 14.43
C LYS A 238 -0.41 -18.72 13.17
N ALA A 239 0.38 -18.06 12.31
CA ALA A 239 -0.09 -17.50 11.05
C ALA A 239 -0.12 -18.60 9.98
N PHE A 240 -1.23 -18.71 9.25
CA PHE A 240 -1.30 -19.57 8.08
C PHE A 240 -0.51 -18.93 6.93
N VAL A 241 0.44 -19.68 6.35
CA VAL A 241 1.33 -19.16 5.30
C VAL A 241 0.89 -19.67 3.93
N THR A 242 0.71 -18.74 3.00
CA THR A 242 0.57 -19.01 1.56
C THR A 242 1.84 -18.52 0.86
N GLU A 243 2.57 -19.44 0.26
CA GLU A 243 3.70 -19.12 -0.62
C GLU A 243 3.21 -19.00 -2.05
N LEU A 244 3.79 -18.08 -2.83
CA LEU A 244 3.47 -18.00 -4.26
C LEU A 244 3.87 -19.27 -4.98
N GLY A 245 2.95 -19.77 -5.81
CA GLY A 245 3.24 -20.83 -6.77
C GLY A 245 4.04 -20.33 -7.98
N ALA A 246 4.35 -21.25 -8.89
CA ALA A 246 5.04 -20.92 -10.12
C ALA A 246 4.24 -19.93 -10.98
N ILE A 247 4.93 -18.96 -11.54
CA ILE A 247 4.40 -18.00 -12.51
C ILE A 247 5.09 -18.26 -13.84
N SER A 248 4.32 -18.41 -14.89
CA SER A 248 4.84 -18.75 -16.23
C SER A 248 4.31 -17.80 -17.30
N ASN A 249 4.81 -17.97 -18.53
CA ASN A 249 4.38 -17.21 -19.71
C ASN A 249 4.37 -15.68 -19.47
N ILE A 250 5.40 -15.18 -18.75
CA ILE A 250 5.50 -13.75 -18.43
C ILE A 250 5.93 -12.96 -19.66
N LEU A 251 5.03 -12.13 -20.17
CA LEU A 251 5.22 -11.33 -21.38
C LEU A 251 4.95 -9.84 -21.09
N PRO A 252 5.99 -9.03 -20.81
CA PRO A 252 5.85 -7.58 -20.73
C PRO A 252 5.65 -6.98 -22.11
N THR A 253 4.77 -5.99 -22.19
CA THR A 253 4.51 -5.18 -23.39
C THR A 253 4.55 -3.70 -23.02
N THR A 254 4.39 -2.79 -23.98
CA THR A 254 4.25 -1.35 -23.73
C THR A 254 2.95 -0.97 -23.03
N PHE A 255 1.98 -1.89 -22.97
CA PHE A 255 0.66 -1.64 -22.36
C PHE A 255 0.48 -2.31 -21.00
N GLY A 256 1.43 -3.17 -20.59
CA GLY A 256 1.34 -3.93 -19.34
C GLY A 256 2.05 -5.26 -19.43
N THR A 257 1.73 -6.17 -18.51
CA THR A 257 2.37 -7.49 -18.42
C THR A 257 1.31 -8.58 -18.35
N SER A 258 1.38 -9.52 -19.31
CA SER A 258 0.60 -10.77 -19.29
C SER A 258 1.40 -11.85 -18.57
N PHE A 259 0.73 -12.77 -17.89
CA PHE A 259 1.36 -13.91 -17.22
C PHE A 259 0.33 -14.98 -16.91
N GLN A 260 0.80 -16.22 -16.73
CA GLN A 260 -0.02 -17.32 -16.26
C GLN A 260 0.27 -17.57 -14.78
N TYR A 261 -0.78 -17.67 -13.99
CA TYR A 261 -0.70 -18.01 -12.58
C TYR A 261 -1.82 -18.98 -12.19
N LYS A 262 -1.45 -20.13 -11.62
CA LYS A 262 -2.37 -21.27 -11.47
C LYS A 262 -2.98 -21.64 -12.84
N ASP A 263 -4.27 -21.82 -12.92
CA ASP A 263 -4.97 -22.24 -14.13
C ASP A 263 -5.44 -21.07 -15.02
N ASP A 264 -5.13 -19.82 -14.62
CA ASP A 264 -5.63 -18.62 -15.29
C ASP A 264 -4.53 -17.79 -15.93
N GLN A 265 -4.89 -17.11 -17.02
CA GLN A 265 -4.04 -16.12 -17.67
C GLN A 265 -4.48 -14.71 -17.27
N TYR A 266 -3.57 -13.97 -16.65
CA TYR A 266 -3.80 -12.62 -16.16
C TYR A 266 -3.09 -11.56 -16.99
N PHE A 267 -3.56 -10.32 -16.86
CA PHE A 267 -2.93 -9.13 -17.40
C PHE A 267 -3.01 -8.01 -16.37
N THR A 268 -1.88 -7.35 -16.13
CA THR A 268 -1.82 -6.09 -15.35
C THR A 268 -1.34 -4.96 -16.23
N SER A 269 -1.88 -3.75 -16.05
CA SER A 269 -1.41 -2.54 -16.74
C SER A 269 -0.02 -2.09 -16.31
N LEU A 270 0.53 -2.64 -15.23
CA LEU A 270 1.91 -2.33 -14.81
C LEU A 270 2.92 -3.10 -15.67
N ILE A 271 3.97 -2.39 -16.10
CA ILE A 271 4.97 -2.88 -17.05
C ILE A 271 6.17 -3.48 -16.32
N GLY A 272 6.59 -4.68 -16.74
CA GLY A 272 7.81 -5.33 -16.25
C GLY A 272 7.59 -6.74 -15.71
N LYS A 273 8.56 -7.63 -15.92
CA LYS A 273 8.46 -9.06 -15.50
C LYS A 273 8.12 -9.21 -14.00
N HIS A 274 8.70 -8.36 -13.15
CA HIS A 274 8.47 -8.36 -11.71
C HIS A 274 7.01 -8.04 -11.33
N GLN A 275 6.24 -7.41 -12.21
CA GLN A 275 4.84 -7.10 -11.96
C GLN A 275 3.95 -8.36 -11.96
N ALA A 276 4.38 -9.43 -12.62
CA ALA A 276 3.68 -10.71 -12.54
C ALA A 276 3.71 -11.28 -11.09
N SER A 277 4.86 -11.20 -10.41
CA SER A 277 4.96 -11.61 -9.00
C SER A 277 4.16 -10.70 -8.07
N ASN A 278 4.20 -9.38 -8.28
CA ASN A 278 3.40 -8.44 -7.50
C ASN A 278 1.89 -8.68 -7.69
N ALA A 279 1.47 -9.01 -8.92
CA ALA A 279 0.08 -9.34 -9.22
C ALA A 279 -0.35 -10.67 -8.60
N ALA A 280 0.51 -11.70 -8.64
CA ALA A 280 0.23 -12.98 -7.99
C ALA A 280 0.11 -12.82 -6.45
N LEU A 281 0.93 -11.97 -5.82
CA LEU A 281 0.77 -11.61 -4.40
C LEU A 281 -0.58 -10.95 -4.14
N ALA A 282 -1.01 -10.03 -5.00
CA ALA A 282 -2.31 -9.38 -4.87
C ALA A 282 -3.45 -10.38 -5.02
N ILE A 283 -3.37 -11.31 -5.99
CA ILE A 283 -4.36 -12.38 -6.20
C ILE A 283 -4.46 -13.25 -4.96
N GLU A 284 -3.34 -13.73 -4.40
CA GLU A 284 -3.35 -14.55 -3.18
C GLU A 284 -3.89 -13.78 -1.97
N CYS A 285 -3.53 -12.51 -1.85
CA CYS A 285 -4.06 -11.64 -0.80
C CYS A 285 -5.59 -11.56 -0.87
N ILE A 286 -6.13 -11.36 -2.06
CA ILE A 286 -7.59 -11.30 -2.29
C ILE A 286 -8.25 -12.66 -2.02
N SER A 287 -7.64 -13.77 -2.42
CA SER A 287 -8.14 -15.12 -2.12
C SER A 287 -8.29 -15.37 -0.63
N GLN A 288 -7.38 -14.86 0.18
CA GLN A 288 -7.44 -14.98 1.64
C GLN A 288 -8.40 -13.97 2.27
N PHE A 289 -8.45 -12.75 1.75
CA PHE A 289 -9.26 -11.67 2.31
C PHE A 289 -10.75 -11.79 1.94
N GLU A 290 -11.04 -12.15 0.70
CA GLU A 290 -12.41 -12.25 0.15
C GLU A 290 -12.54 -13.48 -0.77
N PRO A 291 -12.57 -14.69 -0.19
CA PRO A 291 -12.52 -15.96 -0.95
C PRO A 291 -13.64 -16.14 -1.98
N LYS A 292 -14.74 -15.39 -1.83
CA LYS A 292 -15.92 -15.45 -2.72
C LYS A 292 -15.88 -14.41 -3.83
N LEU A 293 -14.81 -13.60 -3.92
CA LEU A 293 -14.72 -12.60 -4.99
C LEU A 293 -14.62 -13.28 -6.36
N GLN A 294 -15.48 -12.88 -7.27
CA GLN A 294 -15.50 -13.41 -8.62
C GLN A 294 -14.20 -13.10 -9.36
N ASN A 295 -13.63 -14.09 -10.05
CA ASN A 295 -12.36 -13.96 -10.78
C ASN A 295 -12.38 -12.82 -11.81
N GLN A 296 -13.53 -12.55 -12.45
CA GLN A 296 -13.71 -11.40 -13.35
C GLN A 296 -13.37 -10.06 -12.71
N ARG A 297 -13.65 -9.88 -11.41
CA ARG A 297 -13.30 -8.66 -10.65
C ARG A 297 -11.78 -8.52 -10.45
N ILE A 298 -11.11 -9.66 -10.22
CA ILE A 298 -9.65 -9.71 -10.12
C ILE A 298 -9.03 -9.28 -11.46
N HIS A 299 -9.44 -9.89 -12.56
CA HIS A 299 -8.98 -9.52 -13.90
C HIS A 299 -9.21 -8.04 -14.23
N TYR A 300 -10.41 -7.55 -13.92
CA TYR A 300 -10.75 -6.15 -14.17
C TYR A 300 -9.87 -5.20 -13.33
N GLY A 301 -9.72 -5.48 -12.03
CA GLY A 301 -8.89 -4.67 -11.14
C GLY A 301 -7.43 -4.61 -11.57
N LEU A 302 -6.83 -5.75 -11.94
CA LEU A 302 -5.44 -5.79 -12.43
C LEU A 302 -5.24 -4.99 -13.72
N ARG A 303 -6.25 -4.93 -14.61
CA ARG A 303 -6.20 -4.12 -15.85
C ARG A 303 -6.35 -2.63 -15.59
N LYS A 304 -6.92 -2.23 -14.46
CA LYS A 304 -7.23 -0.82 -14.13
C LYS A 304 -6.26 -0.21 -13.12
N VAL A 305 -5.27 -0.95 -12.65
CA VAL A 305 -4.28 -0.44 -11.70
C VAL A 305 -3.49 0.73 -12.31
N ARG A 306 -3.25 1.76 -11.46
CA ARG A 306 -2.55 3.00 -11.85
C ARG A 306 -1.48 3.34 -10.84
#